data_628f267036f8e202de4ba0d495a767d3
#
_entry.id   628f267036f8e202de4ba0d495a767d3
#
_cell.length_a   1.000
_cell.length_b   1.000
_cell.length_c   1.000
_cell.angle_alpha   90.00
_cell.angle_beta   90.00
_cell.angle_gamma   90.00
#
_symmetry.space_group_name_H-M   'P 1'
#
loop_
_entity.id
_entity.type
_entity.pdbx_description
1 polymer ?
#
loop_
_entity_poly.entity_id
_entity_poly.type
_entity_poly.pdbx_seq_one_letter_code
_entity_poly.pdbx_strand_id
1 'polypeptide(L)' 'MQKKATPKTILICGLGIIGGSLAKAIKAYTPHRVLGMNRSPEPLQQALACGAIDAKALEEDLPNVDIVFLCAYPAACVTW' A
#
# COMPACT_ATOMS: atom_id res chain seq x y z
N MET A 1 7.37 12.12 26.56
CA MET A 1 6.04 12.10 26.00
C MET A 1 6.07 11.97 24.47
N GLN A 2 5.22 11.14 23.98
CA GLN A 2 5.18 10.85 22.57
C GLN A 2 4.29 11.80 21.81
N LYS A 3 4.84 12.46 20.83
CA LYS A 3 4.03 13.30 19.96
C LYS A 3 3.21 12.41 19.02
N LYS A 4 1.94 12.72 18.91
CA LYS A 4 1.08 11.98 18.01
C LYS A 4 1.50 12.23 16.56
N ALA A 5 1.77 11.17 15.83
CA ALA A 5 2.18 11.29 14.44
C ALA A 5 0.99 11.68 13.57
N THR A 6 1.23 12.57 12.61
CA THR A 6 0.24 12.88 11.59
C THR A 6 0.12 11.69 10.65
N PRO A 7 -1.10 11.21 10.40
CA PRO A 7 -1.28 10.10 9.46
C PRO A 7 -0.75 10.45 8.08
N LYS A 8 -0.06 9.49 7.48
CA LYS A 8 0.52 9.65 6.15
C LYS A 8 -0.20 8.75 5.16
N THR A 9 -0.04 9.05 3.88
CA THR A 9 -0.55 8.23 2.82
C THR A 9 0.58 7.37 2.28
N ILE A 10 0.40 6.06 2.37
CA ILE A 10 1.40 5.08 2.00
C ILE A 10 0.91 4.30 0.79
N LEU A 11 1.75 4.19 -0.22
CA LEU A 11 1.44 3.41 -1.41
C LEU A 11 2.27 2.13 -1.39
N ILE A 12 1.61 1.00 -1.54
CA ILE A 12 2.28 -0.29 -1.68
C ILE A 12 2.12 -0.78 -3.10
N CYS A 13 3.23 -0.88 -3.80
CA CYS A 13 3.28 -1.39 -5.16
C CYS A 13 3.64 -2.87 -5.12
N GLY A 14 2.70 -3.72 -5.50
CA GLY A 14 2.88 -5.16 -5.42
C GLY A 14 2.26 -5.73 -4.16
N LEU A 15 1.10 -6.37 -4.33
CA LEU A 15 0.30 -6.88 -3.22
C LEU A 15 0.36 -8.40 -3.11
N GLY A 16 1.54 -8.97 -3.39
CA GLY A 16 1.78 -10.38 -3.15
C GLY A 16 1.94 -10.63 -1.65
N ILE A 17 2.60 -11.74 -1.31
CA ILE A 17 2.73 -12.15 0.09
C ILE A 17 3.39 -11.06 0.94
N ILE A 18 4.50 -10.53 0.47
CA ILE A 18 5.26 -9.52 1.23
C ILE A 18 4.50 -8.20 1.31
N GLY A 19 4.03 -7.71 0.16
CA GLY A 19 3.31 -6.43 0.12
C GLY A 19 2.01 -6.48 0.91
N GLY A 20 1.27 -7.59 0.79
CA GLY A 20 0.03 -7.78 1.55
C GLY A 20 0.28 -7.83 3.05
N SER A 21 1.34 -8.52 3.47
CA SER A 21 1.71 -8.61 4.88
C SER A 21 2.11 -7.25 5.44
N LEU A 22 2.89 -6.50 4.67
CA LEU A 22 3.29 -5.16 5.07
C LEU A 22 2.07 -4.23 5.21
N ALA A 23 1.16 -4.30 4.26
CA ALA A 23 -0.06 -3.49 4.30
C ALA A 23 -0.88 -3.80 5.56
N LYS A 24 -1.05 -5.07 5.86
CA LYS A 24 -1.78 -5.48 7.07
C LYS A 24 -1.11 -4.96 8.33
N ALA A 25 0.21 -5.04 8.40
CA ALA A 25 0.95 -4.56 9.56
C ALA A 25 0.77 -3.05 9.73
N ILE A 26 0.86 -2.30 8.64
CA ILE A 26 0.68 -0.86 8.70
C ILE A 26 -0.73 -0.51 9.19
N LYS A 27 -1.75 -1.21 8.68
CA LYS A 27 -3.12 -0.96 9.11
C LYS A 27 -3.35 -1.35 10.58
N ALA A 28 -2.68 -2.42 11.04
CA ALA A 28 -2.87 -2.90 12.40
C ALA A 28 -2.19 -2.01 13.43
N TYR A 29 -1.05 -1.43 13.09
CA TYR A 29 -0.21 -0.74 14.08
C TYR A 29 -0.06 0.76 13.87
N THR A 30 -0.65 1.31 12.82
CA THR A 30 -0.53 2.74 12.53
C THR A 30 -1.87 3.32 12.09
N PRO A 31 -2.04 4.65 12.20
CA PRO A 31 -3.22 5.33 11.67
C PRO A 31 -3.08 5.72 10.21
N HIS A 32 -2.01 5.29 9.54
CA HIS A 32 -1.75 5.72 8.17
C HIS A 32 -2.76 5.16 7.18
N ARG A 33 -3.00 5.92 6.14
CA ARG A 33 -3.82 5.49 5.02
C ARG A 33 -2.96 4.66 4.08
N VAL A 34 -3.45 3.50 3.67
CA VAL A 34 -2.72 2.59 2.79
C VAL A 34 -3.45 2.46 1.47
N LEU A 35 -2.76 2.79 0.40
CA LEU A 35 -3.23 2.58 -0.96
C LEU A 35 -2.45 1.45 -1.57
N GLY A 36 -3.10 0.68 -2.42
CA GLY A 36 -2.48 -0.46 -3.06
C GLY A 36 -2.48 -0.35 -4.58
N MET A 37 -1.43 -0.87 -5.18
CA MET A 37 -1.29 -0.96 -6.62
C MET A 37 -0.73 -2.33 -6.95
N ASN A 38 -1.31 -3.03 -7.92
CA ASN A 38 -0.86 -4.34 -8.31
C ASN A 38 -1.18 -4.56 -9.78
N ARG A 39 -0.32 -5.30 -10.48
CA ARG A 39 -0.52 -5.58 -11.90
C ARG A 39 -1.70 -6.52 -12.13
N SER A 40 -1.89 -7.47 -11.23
CA SER A 40 -3.01 -8.40 -11.30
C SER A 40 -4.15 -7.91 -10.41
N PRO A 41 -5.40 -8.01 -10.86
CA PRO A 41 -6.52 -7.51 -10.07
C PRO A 41 -6.85 -8.36 -8.86
N GLU A 42 -6.58 -9.65 -8.88
CA GLU A 42 -6.97 -10.55 -7.80
C GLU A 42 -6.34 -10.21 -6.45
N PRO A 43 -5.00 -10.04 -6.33
CA PRO A 43 -4.42 -9.65 -5.04
C PRO A 43 -4.93 -8.31 -4.56
N LEU A 44 -5.22 -7.40 -5.48
CA LEU A 44 -5.77 -6.09 -5.15
C LEU A 44 -7.15 -6.22 -4.53
N GLN A 45 -8.00 -7.03 -5.14
CA GLN A 45 -9.35 -7.27 -4.63
C GLN A 45 -9.32 -7.95 -3.27
N GLN A 46 -8.44 -8.92 -3.10
CA GLN A 46 -8.29 -9.60 -1.82
C GLN A 46 -7.83 -8.65 -0.73
N ALA A 47 -6.89 -7.78 -1.05
CA ALA A 47 -6.38 -6.79 -0.09
C ALA A 47 -7.47 -5.81 0.33
N LEU A 48 -8.31 -5.40 -0.60
CA LEU A 48 -9.45 -4.54 -0.29
C LEU A 48 -10.46 -5.28 0.58
N ALA A 49 -10.78 -6.52 0.22
CA ALA A 49 -11.79 -7.29 0.93
C ALA A 49 -11.40 -7.59 2.38
N CYS A 50 -10.13 -7.84 2.64
CA CYS A 50 -9.68 -8.16 4.00
C CYS A 50 -9.21 -6.93 4.79
N GLY A 51 -9.32 -5.74 4.21
CA GLY A 51 -8.95 -4.51 4.91
C GLY A 51 -7.45 -4.24 4.99
N ALA A 52 -6.64 -4.95 4.20
CA ALA A 52 -5.21 -4.72 4.19
C ALA A 52 -4.85 -3.37 3.60
N ILE A 53 -5.64 -2.91 2.64
CA ILE A 53 -5.48 -1.57 2.06
C ILE A 53 -6.81 -0.83 2.17
N ASP A 54 -6.74 0.49 2.19
CA ASP A 54 -7.94 1.33 2.27
C ASP A 54 -8.59 1.52 0.91
N ALA A 55 -7.78 1.60 -0.13
CA ALA A 55 -8.29 1.82 -1.48
C ALA A 55 -7.23 1.47 -2.51
N LYS A 56 -7.69 1.27 -3.74
CA LYS A 56 -6.81 1.15 -4.89
C LYS A 56 -6.23 2.53 -5.20
N ALA A 57 -4.92 2.58 -5.46
CA ALA A 57 -4.27 3.83 -5.82
C ALA A 57 -4.69 4.26 -7.22
N LEU A 58 -5.02 5.54 -7.37
CA LEU A 58 -5.34 6.16 -8.65
C LEU A 58 -4.24 7.16 -8.99
N GLU A 59 -4.13 7.51 -10.28
CA GLU A 59 -3.13 8.50 -10.69
C GLU A 59 -3.24 9.79 -9.90
N GLU A 60 -4.46 10.22 -9.64
CA GLU A 60 -4.71 11.47 -8.91
C GLU A 60 -4.26 11.40 -7.45
N ASP A 61 -4.03 10.21 -6.93
CA ASP A 61 -3.55 10.04 -5.55
C ASP A 61 -2.04 10.22 -5.44
N LEU A 62 -1.31 10.00 -6.53
CA LEU A 62 0.16 9.96 -6.48
C LEU A 62 0.82 11.21 -5.93
N PRO A 63 0.37 12.42 -6.27
CA PRO A 63 0.98 13.63 -5.71
C PRO A 63 0.83 13.74 -4.19
N ASN A 64 -0.11 13.02 -3.60
CA ASN A 64 -0.39 13.08 -2.17
C ASN A 64 0.21 11.92 -1.39
N VAL A 65 0.93 11.03 -2.07
CA VAL A 65 1.57 9.88 -1.42
C VAL A 65 2.84 10.35 -0.72
N ASP A 66 2.98 9.96 0.54
CA ASP A 66 4.15 10.34 1.34
C ASP A 66 5.26 9.29 1.26
N ILE A 67 4.89 8.01 1.23
CA ILE A 67 5.85 6.90 1.25
C ILE A 67 5.40 5.85 0.24
N VAL A 68 6.36 5.33 -0.51
CA VAL A 68 6.12 4.25 -1.48
C VAL A 68 6.96 3.04 -1.11
N PHE A 69 6.33 1.88 -0.99
CA PHE A 69 7.02 0.61 -0.82
C PHE A 69 6.90 -0.19 -2.10
N LEU A 70 8.03 -0.58 -2.67
CA LEU A 70 8.06 -1.41 -3.87
C LEU A 70 8.25 -2.85 -3.44
N CYS A 71 7.18 -3.62 -3.48
CA CYS A 71 7.17 -5.01 -3.04
C CYS A 71 6.99 -5.98 -4.20
N ALA A 72 7.22 -5.50 -5.42
CA ALA A 72 7.15 -6.33 -6.61
C ALA A 72 8.52 -6.91 -6.96
N TYR A 73 8.53 -7.90 -7.85
CA TYR A 73 9.79 -8.42 -8.35
C TYR A 73 10.55 -7.32 -9.11
N PRO A 74 11.90 -7.38 -9.14
CA PRO A 74 12.69 -6.34 -9.80
C PRO A 74 12.25 -6.03 -11.23
N ALA A 75 11.92 -7.06 -12.01
CA ALA A 75 11.47 -6.84 -13.39
C ALA A 75 10.16 -6.05 -13.44
N ALA A 76 9.25 -6.32 -12.54
CA ALA A 76 7.99 -5.58 -12.46
C ALA A 76 8.23 -4.14 -12.00
N CYS A 77 9.16 -3.94 -11.09
CA CYS A 77 9.50 -2.59 -10.64
C CYS A 77 10.05 -1.74 -11.77
N VAL A 78 10.82 -2.34 -12.66
CA VAL A 78 11.40 -1.63 -13.80
C VAL A 78 10.31 -1.18 -14.77
N THR A 79 9.25 -1.97 -14.92
CA THR A 79 8.17 -1.67 -15.86
C THR A 79 7.08 -0.78 -15.29
N TRP A 80 7.14 -0.52 -14.02
CA TRP A 80 6.16 0.34 -13.37
C TRP A 80 6.54 1.80 -13.46
#